data_2dac540ca9255a1b98e74fd87ae8b710
#
_entry.id   2dac540ca9255a1b98e74fd87ae8b710
#
_cell.length_a   1.000
_cell.length_b   1.000
_cell.length_c   1.000
_cell.angle_alpha   90.00
_cell.angle_beta   90.00
_cell.angle_gamma   90.00
#
_symmetry.space_group_name_H-M   'P 1'
#
loop_
_entity.id
_entity.type
_entity.pdbx_description
1 polymer ?
#
loop_
_entity_poly.entity_id
_entity_poly.type
_entity_poly.pdbx_seq_one_letter_code
_entity_poly.pdbx_strand_id
1 'polypeptide(L)'
;MAAVFFIASHFALSHPRGRALLVSRLGEKAFRAVHGVVALGALVWLVKAYGAAPYWELWPAAAWTRHVTLSLMPFAAILLVAGLSGRNPTAMYWNKPKSVESIPGILLVTRHPVMWAITLWALAHMIPNGDAASLIFFGAFAGLALAGMPAIDRRRAMMGEAWQSFEAGTSMVPFAAIMSGRARVTLGQIGVWRIAGGVALYGVLLLGHQTVIGVSPLIP
;
A
#
# COMPACT_ATOMS: atom_id res chain seq x y z
N MET A 1 11.70 18.04 -3.96
CA MET A 1 10.40 18.75 -3.82
C MET A 1 9.20 17.85 -4.13
N ALA A 2 9.15 17.13 -5.27
CA ALA A 2 7.99 16.27 -5.64
C ALA A 2 7.61 15.23 -4.57
N ALA A 3 8.58 14.51 -4.00
CA ALA A 3 8.34 13.52 -2.94
C ALA A 3 7.73 14.15 -1.67
N VAL A 4 8.21 15.32 -1.27
CA VAL A 4 7.65 16.06 -0.12
C VAL A 4 6.21 16.48 -0.40
N PHE A 5 5.93 17.00 -1.58
CA PHE A 5 4.58 17.37 -1.97
C PHE A 5 3.64 16.15 -2.03
N PHE A 6 4.12 15.03 -2.59
CA PHE A 6 3.37 13.77 -2.66
C PHE A 6 2.93 13.30 -1.25
N ILE A 7 3.85 13.26 -0.30
CA ILE A 7 3.55 12.86 1.08
C ILE A 7 2.67 13.90 1.78
N ALA A 8 3.07 15.18 1.73
CA ALA A 8 2.39 16.24 2.45
C ALA A 8 0.95 16.44 1.98
N SER A 9 0.69 16.40 0.67
CA SER A 9 -0.66 16.55 0.12
C SER A 9 -1.59 15.42 0.58
N HIS A 10 -1.10 14.18 0.61
CA HIS A 10 -1.88 13.03 1.11
C HIS A 10 -2.26 13.19 2.59
N PHE A 11 -1.31 13.59 3.44
CA PHE A 11 -1.60 13.80 4.86
C PHE A 11 -2.46 15.04 5.11
N ALA A 12 -2.22 16.15 4.42
CA ALA A 12 -2.99 17.38 4.58
C ALA A 12 -4.48 17.17 4.23
N LEU A 13 -4.75 16.53 3.09
CA LEU A 13 -6.12 16.24 2.66
C LEU A 13 -6.79 15.13 3.50
N SER A 14 -6.01 14.21 4.06
CA SER A 14 -6.53 13.14 4.92
C SER A 14 -6.67 13.55 6.38
N HIS A 15 -6.10 14.69 6.81
CA HIS A 15 -6.16 15.18 8.18
C HIS A 15 -7.60 15.49 8.59
N PRO A 16 -8.10 15.02 9.77
CA PRO A 16 -9.51 15.13 10.15
C PRO A 16 -10.08 16.55 10.05
N ARG A 17 -9.35 17.58 10.54
CA ARG A 17 -9.80 18.98 10.51
C ARG A 17 -9.86 19.53 9.07
N GLY A 18 -8.83 19.29 8.27
CA GLY A 18 -8.77 19.74 6.87
C GLY A 18 -9.86 19.07 6.03
N ARG A 19 -10.03 17.74 6.19
CA ARG A 19 -11.09 17.00 5.53
C ARG A 19 -12.48 17.48 5.92
N ALA A 20 -12.75 17.69 7.22
CA ALA A 20 -14.05 18.17 7.68
C ALA A 20 -14.39 19.55 7.08
N LEU A 21 -13.43 20.47 7.07
CA LEU A 21 -13.60 21.80 6.45
C LEU A 21 -13.88 21.72 4.95
N LEU A 22 -13.13 20.89 4.22
CA LEU A 22 -13.31 20.75 2.78
C LEU A 22 -14.63 20.04 2.44
N VAL A 23 -14.99 19.01 3.20
CA VAL A 23 -16.27 18.30 3.02
C VAL A 23 -17.47 19.20 3.34
N SER A 24 -17.39 20.04 4.38
CA SER A 24 -18.47 20.97 4.71
C SER A 24 -18.72 22.03 3.63
N ARG A 25 -17.69 22.40 2.85
CA ARG A 25 -17.78 23.39 1.77
C ARG A 25 -18.10 22.79 0.40
N LEU A 26 -17.52 21.65 0.07
CA LEU A 26 -17.58 21.03 -1.25
C LEU A 26 -18.57 19.86 -1.33
N GLY A 27 -18.92 19.27 -0.20
CA GLY A 27 -19.60 18.00 -0.13
C GLY A 27 -18.63 16.81 -0.34
N GLU A 28 -19.06 15.62 0.11
CA GLU A 28 -18.22 14.41 0.10
C GLU A 28 -17.78 13.98 -1.30
N LYS A 29 -18.66 14.08 -2.31
CA LYS A 29 -18.33 13.65 -3.68
C LYS A 29 -17.27 14.54 -4.32
N ALA A 30 -17.44 15.88 -4.24
CA ALA A 30 -16.47 16.81 -4.79
C ALA A 30 -15.13 16.76 -4.05
N PHE A 31 -15.16 16.63 -2.71
CA PHE A 31 -13.92 16.41 -1.94
C PHE A 31 -13.14 15.18 -2.43
N ARG A 32 -13.81 14.04 -2.65
CA ARG A 32 -13.15 12.83 -3.17
C ARG A 32 -12.55 13.05 -4.55
N ALA A 33 -13.24 13.75 -5.43
CA ALA A 33 -12.73 14.10 -6.76
C ALA A 33 -11.46 14.97 -6.67
N VAL A 34 -11.51 16.05 -5.86
CA VAL A 34 -10.36 16.93 -5.63
C VAL A 34 -9.18 16.16 -5.04
N HIS A 35 -9.44 15.34 -4.03
CA HIS A 35 -8.39 14.49 -3.44
C HIS A 35 -7.76 13.56 -4.49
N GLY A 36 -8.57 12.91 -5.32
CA GLY A 36 -8.09 12.04 -6.40
C GLY A 36 -7.25 12.79 -7.43
N VAL A 37 -7.68 13.98 -7.86
CA VAL A 37 -6.95 14.81 -8.81
C VAL A 37 -5.61 15.27 -8.22
N VAL A 38 -5.60 15.76 -6.98
CA VAL A 38 -4.35 16.16 -6.30
C VAL A 38 -3.42 14.98 -6.13
N ALA A 39 -3.92 13.81 -5.71
CA ALA A 39 -3.12 12.61 -5.55
C ALA A 39 -2.51 12.14 -6.87
N LEU A 40 -3.31 12.13 -7.95
CA LEU A 40 -2.83 11.77 -9.29
C LEU A 40 -1.80 12.78 -9.81
N GLY A 41 -2.06 14.09 -9.65
CA GLY A 41 -1.12 15.14 -10.06
C GLY A 41 0.21 15.05 -9.30
N ALA A 42 0.17 14.80 -7.99
CA ALA A 42 1.35 14.59 -7.16
C ALA A 42 2.15 13.34 -7.59
N LEU A 43 1.44 12.25 -7.92
CA LEU A 43 2.04 11.02 -8.43
C LEU A 43 2.72 11.26 -9.79
N VAL A 44 2.03 11.90 -10.73
CA VAL A 44 2.60 12.21 -12.06
C VAL A 44 3.84 13.10 -11.92
N TRP A 45 3.78 14.11 -11.04
CA TRP A 45 4.95 14.95 -10.78
C TRP A 45 6.11 14.14 -10.18
N LEU A 46 5.82 13.27 -9.20
CA LEU A 46 6.84 12.41 -8.59
C LEU A 46 7.52 11.49 -9.63
N VAL A 47 6.71 10.85 -10.49
CA VAL A 47 7.23 9.96 -11.57
C VAL A 47 8.10 10.76 -12.56
N LYS A 48 7.63 11.91 -13.01
CA LYS A 48 8.40 12.78 -13.92
C LYS A 48 9.69 13.29 -13.29
N ALA A 49 9.63 13.69 -12.02
CA ALA A 49 10.80 14.15 -11.28
C ALA A 49 11.83 13.03 -11.07
N TYR A 50 11.37 11.81 -10.85
CA TYR A 50 12.22 10.63 -10.77
C TYR A 50 12.93 10.35 -12.09
N GLY A 51 12.19 10.33 -13.22
CA GLY A 51 12.77 10.09 -14.54
C GLY A 51 13.72 11.19 -15.05
N ALA A 52 13.59 12.42 -14.51
CA ALA A 52 14.47 13.55 -14.85
C ALA A 52 15.61 13.75 -13.83
N ALA A 53 15.69 12.94 -12.78
CA ALA A 53 16.70 13.09 -11.73
C ALA A 53 18.08 12.64 -12.22
N PRO A 54 19.17 13.34 -11.80
CA PRO A 54 20.51 12.86 -12.08
C PRO A 54 20.76 11.54 -11.33
N TYR A 55 21.47 10.62 -11.97
CA TYR A 55 21.89 9.37 -11.34
C TYR A 55 23.04 9.64 -10.35
N TRP A 56 22.79 9.33 -9.10
CA TRP A 56 23.77 9.45 -8.03
C TRP A 56 23.84 8.14 -7.27
N GLU A 57 24.80 7.30 -7.60
CA GLU A 57 25.00 6.00 -6.98
C GLU A 57 25.38 6.10 -5.52
N LEU A 58 24.70 5.34 -4.68
CA LEU A 58 24.97 5.19 -3.25
C LEU A 58 25.53 3.80 -2.94
N TRP A 59 25.09 2.78 -3.69
CA TRP A 59 25.64 1.42 -3.69
C TRP A 59 25.40 0.74 -5.04
N PRO A 60 26.34 -0.13 -5.46
CA PRO A 60 26.21 -0.82 -6.74
C PRO A 60 25.10 -1.87 -6.69
N ALA A 61 24.39 -2.04 -7.81
CA ALA A 61 23.43 -3.12 -7.98
C ALA A 61 24.17 -4.47 -8.06
N ALA A 62 23.90 -5.36 -7.10
CA ALA A 62 24.42 -6.72 -7.12
C ALA A 62 23.35 -7.72 -7.62
N ALA A 63 23.74 -8.80 -8.27
CA ALA A 63 22.81 -9.78 -8.84
C ALA A 63 21.83 -10.35 -7.79
N TRP A 64 22.31 -10.63 -6.57
CA TRP A 64 21.48 -11.16 -5.50
C TRP A 64 20.33 -10.20 -5.07
N THR A 65 20.50 -8.89 -5.22
CA THR A 65 19.48 -7.91 -4.84
C THR A 65 18.20 -8.07 -5.68
N ARG A 66 18.33 -8.44 -6.94
CA ARG A 66 17.19 -8.74 -7.83
C ARG A 66 16.44 -10.00 -7.36
N HIS A 67 17.15 -11.03 -6.88
CA HIS A 67 16.51 -12.23 -6.32
C HIS A 67 15.65 -11.90 -5.11
N VAL A 68 16.09 -11.00 -4.23
CA VAL A 68 15.29 -10.55 -3.08
C VAL A 68 14.00 -9.89 -3.57
N THR A 69 14.09 -8.98 -4.53
CA THR A 69 12.90 -8.31 -5.10
C THR A 69 11.96 -9.32 -5.75
N LEU A 70 12.46 -10.20 -6.62
CA LEU A 70 11.67 -11.25 -7.28
C LEU A 70 10.97 -12.17 -6.28
N SER A 71 11.61 -12.46 -5.15
CA SER A 71 11.04 -13.31 -4.08
C SER A 71 9.97 -12.62 -3.26
N LEU A 72 10.06 -11.30 -3.05
CA LEU A 72 9.11 -10.54 -2.24
C LEU A 72 7.88 -10.08 -3.03
N MET A 73 8.02 -9.84 -4.33
CA MET A 73 6.95 -9.29 -5.17
C MET A 73 5.70 -10.16 -5.27
N PRO A 74 5.74 -11.51 -5.30
CA PRO A 74 4.54 -12.34 -5.25
C PRO A 74 3.69 -12.06 -4.01
N PHE A 75 4.31 -11.89 -2.84
CA PHE A 75 3.61 -11.58 -1.59
C PHE A 75 2.98 -10.19 -1.64
N ALA A 76 3.69 -9.19 -2.17
CA ALA A 76 3.15 -7.86 -2.37
C ALA A 76 1.92 -7.89 -3.31
N ALA A 77 1.99 -8.64 -4.41
CA ALA A 77 0.88 -8.77 -5.36
C ALA A 77 -0.33 -9.51 -4.74
N ILE A 78 -0.10 -10.57 -3.95
CA ILE A 78 -1.18 -11.27 -3.23
C ILE A 78 -1.84 -10.34 -2.20
N LEU A 79 -1.06 -9.60 -1.42
CA LEU A 79 -1.59 -8.63 -0.45
C LEU A 79 -2.41 -7.55 -1.15
N LEU A 80 -1.97 -7.06 -2.30
CA LEU A 80 -2.66 -6.05 -3.09
C LEU A 80 -4.00 -6.59 -3.60
N VAL A 81 -4.00 -7.73 -4.30
CA VAL A 81 -5.22 -8.32 -4.88
C VAL A 81 -6.19 -8.70 -3.78
N ALA A 82 -5.74 -9.39 -2.73
CA ALA A 82 -6.61 -9.79 -1.64
C ALA A 82 -7.15 -8.60 -0.82
N GLY A 83 -6.34 -7.53 -0.67
CA GLY A 83 -6.72 -6.31 0.02
C GLY A 83 -7.72 -5.43 -0.74
N LEU A 84 -7.69 -5.46 -2.08
CA LEU A 84 -8.60 -4.70 -2.95
C LEU A 84 -9.88 -5.46 -3.30
N SER A 85 -9.83 -6.80 -3.37
CA SER A 85 -10.94 -7.63 -3.84
C SER A 85 -11.93 -8.06 -2.74
N GLY A 86 -11.71 -7.66 -1.51
CA GLY A 86 -12.55 -8.01 -0.36
C GLY A 86 -13.13 -6.80 0.38
N ARG A 87 -14.02 -7.07 1.33
CA ARG A 87 -14.48 -6.04 2.28
C ARG A 87 -13.32 -5.69 3.21
N ASN A 88 -12.75 -4.50 3.03
CA ASN A 88 -11.60 -4.04 3.78
C ASN A 88 -11.93 -2.73 4.52
N PRO A 89 -12.11 -2.75 5.87
CA PRO A 89 -12.43 -1.57 6.66
C PRO A 89 -11.36 -0.48 6.63
N THR A 90 -10.13 -0.81 6.26
CA THR A 90 -9.04 0.16 6.13
C THR A 90 -8.92 0.75 4.73
N ALA A 91 -9.68 0.23 3.74
CA ALA A 91 -9.71 0.78 2.39
C ALA A 91 -10.45 2.13 2.33
N MET A 92 -10.09 2.96 1.35
CA MET A 92 -10.61 4.32 1.17
C MET A 92 -12.13 4.37 0.98
N TYR A 93 -12.72 3.34 0.35
CA TYR A 93 -14.13 3.32 -0.07
C TYR A 93 -15.08 2.65 0.94
N TRP A 94 -14.60 2.31 2.12
CA TRP A 94 -15.44 1.68 3.13
C TRP A 94 -16.32 2.69 3.86
N ASN A 95 -17.63 2.63 3.65
CA ASN A 95 -18.58 3.61 4.19
C ASN A 95 -19.29 3.22 5.48
N LYS A 96 -19.38 1.96 5.86
CA LYS A 96 -19.88 1.48 7.19
C LYS A 96 -19.63 -0.03 7.32
N PRO A 97 -19.17 -0.55 8.45
CA PRO A 97 -19.24 -1.98 8.72
C PRO A 97 -20.72 -2.37 8.94
N LYS A 98 -21.29 -3.11 8.01
CA LYS A 98 -22.38 -3.99 8.38
C LYS A 98 -21.72 -5.14 9.12
N SER A 99 -22.17 -5.47 10.34
CA SER A 99 -21.65 -6.48 11.25
C SER A 99 -20.48 -7.32 10.74
N VAL A 100 -19.37 -7.35 11.50
CA VAL A 100 -18.18 -8.14 11.13
C VAL A 100 -18.45 -9.60 11.46
N GLU A 101 -19.41 -10.23 10.77
CA GLU A 101 -19.73 -11.65 10.97
C GLU A 101 -18.63 -12.58 10.47
N SER A 102 -17.79 -12.11 9.53
CA SER A 102 -16.58 -12.82 9.14
C SER A 102 -15.51 -11.84 8.65
N ILE A 103 -14.39 -11.79 9.33
CA ILE A 103 -13.21 -11.03 8.89
C ILE A 103 -12.58 -11.80 7.72
N PRO A 104 -12.40 -11.18 6.51
CA PRO A 104 -11.69 -11.83 5.41
C PRO A 104 -10.29 -12.28 5.83
N GLY A 105 -9.87 -13.50 5.43
CA GLY A 105 -8.64 -14.10 5.91
C GLY A 105 -7.37 -13.26 5.73
N ILE A 106 -7.29 -12.45 4.67
CA ILE A 106 -6.16 -11.54 4.48
C ILE A 106 -6.07 -10.46 5.56
N LEU A 107 -7.20 -10.04 6.13
CA LEU A 107 -7.24 -9.06 7.21
C LEU A 107 -6.83 -9.66 8.57
N LEU A 108 -6.86 -10.99 8.70
CA LEU A 108 -6.29 -11.71 9.85
C LEU A 108 -4.77 -11.78 9.76
N VAL A 109 -4.20 -11.75 8.55
CA VAL A 109 -2.75 -11.62 8.34
C VAL A 109 -2.29 -10.21 8.71
N THR A 110 -2.94 -9.20 8.17
CA THR A 110 -2.75 -7.78 8.55
C THR A 110 -4.01 -7.00 8.20
N ARG A 111 -4.43 -6.07 9.06
CA ARG A 111 -5.58 -5.20 8.76
C ARG A 111 -5.30 -4.16 7.66
N HIS A 112 -4.03 -4.00 7.24
CA HIS A 112 -3.61 -3.06 6.19
C HIS A 112 -2.94 -3.75 4.98
N PRO A 113 -3.59 -4.73 4.32
CA PRO A 113 -2.92 -5.51 3.27
C PRO A 113 -2.46 -4.65 2.10
N VAL A 114 -3.23 -3.64 1.67
CA VAL A 114 -2.84 -2.74 0.56
C VAL A 114 -1.63 -1.87 0.95
N MET A 115 -1.61 -1.34 2.18
CA MET A 115 -0.48 -0.53 2.64
C MET A 115 0.80 -1.38 2.75
N TRP A 116 0.69 -2.62 3.22
CA TRP A 116 1.83 -3.55 3.25
C TRP A 116 2.26 -3.99 1.86
N ALA A 117 1.34 -4.13 0.90
CA ALA A 117 1.70 -4.38 -0.49
C ALA A 117 2.57 -3.26 -1.06
N ILE A 118 2.17 -2.00 -0.84
CA ILE A 118 2.95 -0.82 -1.26
C ILE A 118 4.30 -0.75 -0.51
N THR A 119 4.31 -1.01 0.79
CA THR A 119 5.53 -1.02 1.60
C THR A 119 6.52 -2.06 1.11
N LEU A 120 6.07 -3.32 0.92
CA LEU A 120 6.92 -4.40 0.41
C LEU A 120 7.44 -4.11 -1.00
N TRP A 121 6.56 -3.63 -1.89
CA TRP A 121 6.97 -3.22 -3.22
C TRP A 121 8.06 -2.14 -3.17
N ALA A 122 7.85 -1.09 -2.40
CA ALA A 122 8.79 0.01 -2.32
C ALA A 122 10.14 -0.42 -1.72
N LEU A 123 10.12 -1.10 -0.57
CA LEU A 123 11.35 -1.56 0.09
C LEU A 123 12.11 -2.59 -0.76
N ALA A 124 11.40 -3.52 -1.41
CA ALA A 124 12.02 -4.50 -2.29
C ALA A 124 12.71 -3.83 -3.49
N HIS A 125 12.13 -2.75 -4.05
CA HIS A 125 12.73 -2.03 -5.18
C HIS A 125 13.88 -1.12 -4.76
N MET A 126 13.96 -0.66 -3.52
CA MET A 126 15.11 0.12 -3.03
C MET A 126 16.40 -0.71 -3.04
N ILE A 127 16.30 -2.03 -2.82
CA ILE A 127 17.49 -2.89 -2.67
C ILE A 127 18.33 -2.96 -3.96
N PRO A 128 17.77 -3.25 -5.17
CA PRO A 128 18.52 -3.28 -6.41
C PRO A 128 18.76 -1.89 -7.02
N ASN A 129 18.01 -0.87 -6.61
CA ASN A 129 18.14 0.49 -7.13
C ASN A 129 18.90 1.36 -6.13
N GLY A 130 20.21 1.24 -6.12
CA GLY A 130 21.10 1.86 -5.16
C GLY A 130 21.47 3.32 -5.47
N ASP A 131 20.53 4.10 -6.01
CA ASP A 131 20.73 5.52 -6.31
C ASP A 131 19.83 6.43 -5.47
N ALA A 132 20.25 7.69 -5.29
CA ALA A 132 19.55 8.65 -4.45
C ALA A 132 18.11 8.95 -4.93
N ALA A 133 17.87 9.00 -6.24
CA ALA A 133 16.56 9.28 -6.78
C ALA A 133 15.59 8.12 -6.51
N SER A 134 16.05 6.88 -6.66
CA SER A 134 15.29 5.67 -6.32
C SER A 134 14.96 5.61 -4.84
N LEU A 135 15.91 5.93 -3.95
CA LEU A 135 15.64 5.99 -2.51
C LEU A 135 14.57 7.01 -2.15
N ILE A 136 14.62 8.20 -2.77
CA ILE A 136 13.61 9.24 -2.55
C ILE A 136 12.25 8.80 -3.11
N PHE A 137 12.22 8.21 -4.30
CA PHE A 137 11.01 7.78 -4.97
C PHE A 137 10.32 6.65 -4.18
N PHE A 138 10.99 5.52 -4.00
CA PHE A 138 10.41 4.38 -3.27
C PHE A 138 10.25 4.69 -1.79
N GLY A 139 11.15 5.46 -1.18
CA GLY A 139 11.04 5.93 0.19
C GLY A 139 9.80 6.78 0.44
N ALA A 140 9.37 7.59 -0.53
CA ALA A 140 8.14 8.35 -0.44
C ALA A 140 6.89 7.43 -0.36
N PHE A 141 6.85 6.36 -1.15
CA PHE A 141 5.75 5.38 -1.07
C PHE A 141 5.79 4.57 0.22
N ALA A 142 6.97 4.07 0.62
CA ALA A 142 7.11 3.33 1.88
C ALA A 142 6.72 4.20 3.08
N GLY A 143 7.22 5.42 3.14
CA GLY A 143 6.91 6.37 4.21
C GLY A 143 5.43 6.74 4.26
N LEU A 144 4.80 7.01 3.10
CA LEU A 144 3.38 7.29 3.03
C LEU A 144 2.53 6.08 3.50
N ALA A 145 2.88 4.86 3.06
CA ALA A 145 2.15 3.66 3.44
C ALA A 145 2.33 3.34 4.93
N LEU A 146 3.55 3.35 5.44
CA LEU A 146 3.84 3.06 6.86
C LEU A 146 3.20 4.08 7.81
N ALA A 147 3.34 5.37 7.52
CA ALA A 147 2.73 6.41 8.35
C ALA A 147 1.20 6.52 8.15
N GLY A 148 0.70 6.05 7.00
CA GLY A 148 -0.71 5.99 6.69
C GLY A 148 -1.48 4.98 7.55
N MET A 149 -0.88 3.83 7.89
CA MET A 149 -1.53 2.79 8.68
C MET A 149 -2.04 3.29 10.03
N PRO A 150 -1.20 3.88 10.92
CA PRO A 150 -1.68 4.38 12.20
C PRO A 150 -2.60 5.61 12.04
N ALA A 151 -2.47 6.38 10.96
CA ALA A 151 -3.39 7.48 10.69
C ALA A 151 -4.79 6.98 10.31
N ILE A 152 -4.88 5.89 9.55
CA ILE A 152 -6.15 5.21 9.23
C ILE A 152 -6.77 4.64 10.52
N ASP A 153 -6.00 3.93 11.33
CA ASP A 153 -6.47 3.33 12.58
C ASP A 153 -7.04 4.38 13.53
N ARG A 154 -6.30 5.47 13.77
CA ARG A 154 -6.79 6.60 14.60
C ARG A 154 -8.10 7.19 14.09
N ARG A 155 -8.24 7.33 12.77
CA ARG A 155 -9.48 7.84 12.16
C ARG A 155 -10.62 6.84 12.31
N ARG A 156 -10.36 5.55 12.16
CA ARG A 156 -11.36 4.47 12.27
C ARG A 156 -11.76 4.21 13.72
N ALA A 157 -10.89 4.49 14.69
CA ALA A 157 -11.21 4.39 16.12
C ALA A 157 -12.43 5.24 16.51
N MET A 158 -12.71 6.34 15.80
CA MET A 158 -13.91 7.16 15.99
C MET A 158 -15.22 6.44 15.62
N MET A 159 -15.16 5.25 15.01
CA MET A 159 -16.33 4.43 14.67
C MET A 159 -16.87 3.59 15.84
N GLY A 160 -16.21 3.65 17.02
CA GLY A 160 -16.65 3.01 18.25
C GLY A 160 -16.44 1.49 18.25
N GLU A 161 -17.37 0.78 18.91
CA GLU A 161 -17.26 -0.67 19.21
C GLU A 161 -17.00 -1.56 17.99
N ALA A 162 -17.59 -1.23 16.85
CA ALA A 162 -17.39 -2.01 15.62
C ALA A 162 -15.94 -2.02 15.17
N TRP A 163 -15.23 -0.89 15.32
CA TRP A 163 -13.80 -0.84 15.04
C TRP A 163 -12.97 -1.55 16.11
N GLN A 164 -13.30 -1.35 17.39
CA GLN A 164 -12.60 -1.99 18.50
C GLN A 164 -12.63 -3.52 18.39
N SER A 165 -13.79 -4.09 18.06
CA SER A 165 -13.93 -5.53 17.83
C SER A 165 -13.08 -6.03 16.66
N PHE A 166 -13.07 -5.30 15.54
CA PHE A 166 -12.21 -5.61 14.40
C PHE A 166 -10.71 -5.50 14.75
N GLU A 167 -10.32 -4.44 15.45
CA GLU A 167 -8.95 -4.19 15.87
C GLU A 167 -8.42 -5.26 16.82
N ALA A 168 -9.26 -5.72 17.77
CA ALA A 168 -8.93 -6.77 18.72
C ALA A 168 -8.61 -8.10 18.03
N GLY A 169 -9.32 -8.45 16.94
CA GLY A 169 -9.12 -9.68 16.17
C GLY A 169 -8.05 -9.60 15.08
N THR A 170 -7.44 -8.42 14.87
CA THR A 170 -6.47 -8.20 13.78
C THR A 170 -5.20 -7.52 14.27
N SER A 171 -4.24 -7.29 13.38
CA SER A 171 -3.01 -6.54 13.71
C SER A 171 -2.57 -5.64 12.57
N MET A 172 -1.93 -4.52 12.90
CA MET A 172 -1.26 -3.66 11.94
C MET A 172 -0.05 -4.39 11.33
N VAL A 173 0.80 -4.95 12.21
CA VAL A 173 1.98 -5.72 11.81
C VAL A 173 1.54 -7.08 11.28
N PRO A 174 2.01 -7.50 10.09
CA PRO A 174 1.66 -8.80 9.53
C PRO A 174 1.96 -9.95 10.50
N PHE A 175 1.03 -10.90 10.57
CA PHE A 175 1.07 -12.10 11.41
C PHE A 175 1.04 -11.88 12.93
N ALA A 176 1.14 -10.64 13.45
CA ALA A 176 1.22 -10.41 14.89
C ALA A 176 -0.03 -10.89 15.65
N ALA A 177 -1.24 -10.77 15.10
CA ALA A 177 -2.45 -11.33 15.71
C ALA A 177 -2.44 -12.87 15.71
N ILE A 178 -1.86 -13.48 14.68
CA ILE A 178 -1.73 -14.95 14.57
C ILE A 178 -0.72 -15.46 15.58
N MET A 179 0.46 -14.83 15.64
CA MET A 179 1.54 -15.21 16.57
C MET A 179 1.13 -15.04 18.04
N SER A 180 0.29 -14.06 18.34
CA SER A 180 -0.28 -13.86 19.70
C SER A 180 -1.50 -14.73 20.01
N GLY A 181 -1.90 -15.63 19.11
CA GLY A 181 -3.06 -16.52 19.29
C GLY A 181 -4.43 -15.85 19.19
N ARG A 182 -4.49 -14.54 18.89
CA ARG A 182 -5.74 -13.77 18.75
C ARG A 182 -6.49 -14.05 17.44
N ALA A 183 -5.79 -14.53 16.43
CA ALA A 183 -6.36 -14.88 15.13
C ALA A 183 -5.83 -16.22 14.64
N ARG A 184 -6.65 -16.89 13.82
CA ARG A 184 -6.24 -18.07 13.04
C ARG A 184 -6.68 -17.86 11.61
N VAL A 185 -5.84 -18.20 10.64
CA VAL A 185 -6.14 -18.04 9.22
C VAL A 185 -5.81 -19.31 8.45
N THR A 186 -6.66 -19.65 7.49
CA THR A 186 -6.42 -20.71 6.52
C THR A 186 -6.32 -20.11 5.11
N LEU A 187 -5.65 -20.81 4.20
CA LEU A 187 -5.58 -20.38 2.80
C LEU A 187 -6.96 -20.22 2.15
N GLY A 188 -7.92 -21.10 2.53
CA GLY A 188 -9.30 -21.00 2.08
C GLY A 188 -10.00 -19.71 2.51
N GLN A 189 -9.71 -19.19 3.71
CA GLN A 189 -10.27 -17.92 4.19
C GLN A 189 -9.68 -16.70 3.47
N ILE A 190 -8.41 -16.77 3.04
CA ILE A 190 -7.82 -15.75 2.16
C ILE A 190 -8.52 -15.79 0.80
N GLY A 191 -8.82 -16.99 0.33
CA GLY A 191 -9.46 -17.27 -0.94
C GLY A 191 -8.42 -17.63 -2.02
N VAL A 192 -8.51 -18.88 -2.49
CA VAL A 192 -7.56 -19.43 -3.49
C VAL A 192 -7.53 -18.58 -4.76
N TRP A 193 -8.66 -18.06 -5.22
CA TRP A 193 -8.73 -17.20 -6.40
C TRP A 193 -7.98 -15.86 -6.19
N ARG A 194 -7.92 -15.31 -4.95
CA ARG A 194 -7.18 -14.09 -4.64
C ARG A 194 -5.68 -14.33 -4.66
N ILE A 195 -5.27 -15.49 -4.17
CA ILE A 195 -3.86 -15.94 -4.23
C ILE A 195 -3.48 -16.13 -5.69
N ALA A 196 -4.28 -16.88 -6.45
CA ALA A 196 -4.05 -17.08 -7.89
C ALA A 196 -4.03 -15.75 -8.66
N GLY A 197 -4.97 -14.83 -8.37
CA GLY A 197 -5.00 -13.51 -8.95
C GLY A 197 -3.76 -12.67 -8.61
N GLY A 198 -3.24 -12.77 -7.39
CA GLY A 198 -1.99 -12.12 -6.99
C GLY A 198 -0.78 -12.69 -7.73
N VAL A 199 -0.69 -14.01 -7.87
CA VAL A 199 0.36 -14.68 -8.64
C VAL A 199 0.26 -14.31 -10.13
N ALA A 200 -0.95 -14.28 -10.69
CA ALA A 200 -1.16 -13.85 -12.07
C ALA A 200 -0.76 -12.38 -12.28
N LEU A 201 -1.14 -11.49 -11.36
CA LEU A 201 -0.71 -10.09 -11.39
C LEU A 201 0.82 -9.97 -11.35
N TYR A 202 1.47 -10.73 -10.47
CA TYR A 202 2.94 -10.77 -10.42
C TYR A 202 3.53 -11.21 -11.77
N GLY A 203 3.01 -12.28 -12.38
CA GLY A 203 3.44 -12.75 -13.70
C GLY A 203 3.30 -11.69 -14.78
N VAL A 204 2.14 -10.99 -14.83
CA VAL A 204 1.91 -9.89 -15.78
C VAL A 204 2.89 -8.74 -15.57
N LEU A 205 3.11 -8.33 -14.32
CA LEU A 205 4.06 -7.25 -13.99
C LEU A 205 5.50 -7.66 -14.30
N LEU A 206 5.87 -8.92 -14.04
CA LEU A 206 7.21 -9.44 -14.32
C LEU A 206 7.50 -9.46 -15.82
N LEU A 207 6.59 -10.02 -16.62
CA LEU A 207 6.74 -10.12 -18.07
C LEU A 207 6.62 -8.76 -18.77
N GLY A 208 5.75 -7.88 -18.26
CA GLY A 208 5.55 -6.55 -18.81
C GLY A 208 6.60 -5.52 -18.36
N HIS A 209 7.43 -5.83 -17.37
CA HIS A 209 8.33 -4.85 -16.75
C HIS A 209 9.31 -4.23 -17.75
N GLN A 210 9.94 -5.04 -18.58
CA GLN A 210 10.86 -4.56 -19.62
C GLN A 210 10.16 -3.61 -20.60
N THR A 211 8.94 -3.95 -21.01
CA THR A 211 8.19 -3.16 -22.01
C THR A 211 7.67 -1.85 -21.44
N VAL A 212 7.21 -1.86 -20.18
CA VAL A 212 6.55 -0.70 -19.55
C VAL A 212 7.56 0.20 -18.83
N ILE A 213 8.53 -0.39 -18.16
CA ILE A 213 9.51 0.34 -17.31
C ILE A 213 10.85 0.53 -18.05
N GLY A 214 11.14 -0.29 -19.06
CA GLY A 214 12.38 -0.22 -19.82
C GLY A 214 13.56 -1.00 -19.24
N VAL A 215 13.37 -1.69 -18.11
CA VAL A 215 14.41 -2.48 -17.42
C VAL A 215 13.92 -3.90 -17.20
N SER A 216 14.77 -4.90 -17.54
CA SER A 216 14.46 -6.30 -17.21
C SER A 216 14.72 -6.58 -15.74
N PRO A 217 13.73 -7.11 -15.01
CA PRO A 217 13.94 -7.59 -13.64
C PRO A 217 14.61 -8.95 -13.61
N LEU A 218 14.57 -9.69 -14.75
CA LEU A 218 15.24 -10.98 -14.87
C LEU A 218 16.74 -10.77 -15.00
N ILE A 219 17.50 -11.68 -14.43
CA ILE A 219 18.95 -11.68 -14.49
C ILE A 219 19.33 -12.23 -15.87
N PRO A 220 20.23 -11.59 -16.62
CA PRO A 220 20.74 -12.12 -17.88
C PRO A 220 21.52 -13.41 -17.68
#